data_d7a4509114a90768bdf1ac70949aa0e8
#
_entry.id   d7a4509114a90768bdf1ac70949aa0e8
#
_cell.length_a   1.000
_cell.length_b   1.000
_cell.length_c   1.000
_cell.angle_alpha   90.00
_cell.angle_beta   90.00
_cell.angle_gamma   90.00
#
_symmetry.space_group_name_H-M   'P 1'
#
loop_
_entity.id
_entity.type
_entity.pdbx_description
1 polymer ?
#
loop_
_entity_poly.entity_id
_entity_poly.type
_entity_poly.pdbx_seq_one_letter_code
_entity_poly.pdbx_strand_id
1 'polypeptide(L)'
;MMMTSLKSTRVRISRLDRTLITAVLLLSSIFPVELFSSTPPAPMGHDGEYSGKQGQVLVVKVKGEEQATEVKGTFLSRTIPFFREFRPGEPAGYIGLLGIDMQDEPGTYELSVEVKQGEQAKQLSFNVQVAKEKFTVEHLKLPKDKVDLDEKSTARWKAEQQLVREALAENSRLKLWRSNFVEPVSGKRTGIFGSVRIMNGQARN
;
A
#
# COMPACT_ATOMS: atom_id res chain seq x y z
N MET A 1 -57.19 3.87 -60.45
CA MET A 1 -57.96 5.09 -60.16
C MET A 1 -58.96 4.75 -59.07
N MET A 2 -58.59 5.01 -57.82
CA MET A 2 -59.50 5.12 -56.64
C MET A 2 -58.72 5.69 -55.47
N MET A 3 -58.93 6.96 -55.22
CA MET A 3 -58.45 7.68 -54.04
C MET A 3 -59.29 7.28 -52.84
N THR A 4 -58.69 6.78 -51.78
CA THR A 4 -59.33 6.61 -50.47
C THR A 4 -58.82 7.69 -49.49
N SER A 5 -59.74 8.55 -49.14
CA SER A 5 -59.60 9.70 -48.23
C SER A 5 -59.35 9.22 -46.79
N LEU A 6 -58.23 9.60 -46.17
CA LEU A 6 -57.99 9.47 -44.74
C LEU A 6 -58.68 10.56 -43.95
N LYS A 7 -59.71 10.22 -43.17
CA LYS A 7 -60.37 11.10 -42.23
C LYS A 7 -59.46 11.33 -41.02
N SER A 8 -59.04 12.58 -40.84
CA SER A 8 -58.36 13.06 -39.64
C SER A 8 -59.34 13.12 -38.45
N THR A 9 -59.19 12.26 -37.48
CA THR A 9 -59.94 12.31 -36.21
C THR A 9 -59.18 13.20 -35.22
N ARG A 10 -59.63 14.43 -35.04
CA ARG A 10 -59.15 15.31 -33.95
C ARG A 10 -59.70 14.83 -32.60
N VAL A 11 -58.81 14.27 -31.78
CA VAL A 11 -59.13 13.99 -30.40
C VAL A 11 -59.10 15.30 -29.59
N ARG A 12 -60.26 15.67 -29.07
CA ARG A 12 -60.47 16.87 -28.24
C ARG A 12 -60.12 16.48 -26.79
N ILE A 13 -58.91 16.80 -26.36
CA ILE A 13 -58.48 16.57 -24.97
C ILE A 13 -59.19 17.59 -24.08
N SER A 14 -60.01 17.12 -23.11
CA SER A 14 -60.76 17.96 -22.21
C SER A 14 -59.85 18.64 -21.18
N ARG A 15 -60.25 19.81 -20.67
CA ARG A 15 -59.42 20.60 -19.71
C ARG A 15 -59.14 19.86 -18.37
N LEU A 16 -59.83 18.77 -18.04
CA LEU A 16 -59.60 17.98 -16.84
C LEU A 16 -58.33 17.16 -16.91
N ASP A 17 -57.92 16.69 -18.10
CA ASP A 17 -56.74 15.86 -18.24
C ASP A 17 -55.40 16.62 -18.01
N ARG A 18 -55.43 17.95 -18.19
CA ARG A 18 -54.21 18.78 -17.99
C ARG A 18 -53.86 19.01 -16.52
N THR A 19 -54.89 19.04 -15.62
CA THR A 19 -54.64 19.20 -14.19
C THR A 19 -54.14 17.92 -13.54
N LEU A 20 -54.56 16.76 -14.01
CA LEU A 20 -54.10 15.46 -13.50
C LEU A 20 -52.63 15.17 -13.92
N ILE A 21 -52.21 15.55 -15.13
CA ILE A 21 -50.83 15.35 -15.59
C ILE A 21 -49.88 16.27 -14.82
N THR A 22 -50.29 17.50 -14.50
CA THR A 22 -49.44 18.42 -13.73
C THR A 22 -49.30 17.98 -12.25
N ALA A 23 -50.33 17.37 -11.67
CA ALA A 23 -50.27 16.85 -10.32
C ALA A 23 -49.34 15.60 -10.19
N VAL A 24 -49.29 14.73 -11.22
CA VAL A 24 -48.41 13.57 -11.22
C VAL A 24 -46.95 13.97 -11.41
N LEU A 25 -46.67 15.03 -12.18
CA LEU A 25 -45.29 15.52 -12.36
C LEU A 25 -44.74 16.26 -11.14
N LEU A 26 -45.60 16.86 -10.30
CA LEU A 26 -45.19 17.51 -9.05
C LEU A 26 -44.98 16.53 -7.90
N LEU A 27 -45.56 15.32 -7.95
CA LEU A 27 -45.37 14.30 -6.92
C LEU A 27 -44.10 13.49 -7.09
N SER A 28 -43.45 13.52 -8.25
CA SER A 28 -42.20 12.82 -8.55
C SER A 28 -40.93 13.55 -8.06
N SER A 29 -41.06 14.75 -7.50
CA SER A 29 -39.91 15.57 -7.08
C SER A 29 -39.61 15.54 -5.59
N ILE A 30 -40.30 14.70 -4.80
CA ILE A 30 -40.09 14.58 -3.36
C ILE A 30 -39.67 13.16 -2.98
N PHE A 31 -38.78 12.53 -3.79
CA PHE A 31 -37.94 11.49 -3.24
C PHE A 31 -36.71 12.17 -2.69
N PRO A 32 -36.43 12.06 -1.39
CA PRO A 32 -35.11 12.42 -0.89
C PRO A 32 -34.12 11.56 -1.65
N VAL A 33 -33.22 12.18 -2.41
CA VAL A 33 -31.99 11.55 -2.81
C VAL A 33 -31.27 11.27 -1.49
N GLU A 34 -31.44 10.06 -0.98
CA GLU A 34 -30.54 9.54 0.03
C GLU A 34 -29.17 9.58 -0.60
N LEU A 35 -28.42 10.62 -0.28
CA LEU A 35 -26.98 10.60 -0.40
C LEU A 35 -26.54 9.37 0.38
N PHE A 36 -26.33 8.27 -0.34
CA PHE A 36 -25.52 7.18 0.18
C PHE A 36 -24.16 7.80 0.50
N SER A 37 -24.05 8.34 1.70
CA SER A 37 -22.78 8.50 2.36
C SER A 37 -22.25 7.08 2.48
N SER A 38 -21.48 6.65 1.49
CA SER A 38 -20.65 5.47 1.59
C SER A 38 -19.56 5.82 2.60
N THR A 39 -19.93 5.83 3.88
CA THR A 39 -18.96 5.65 4.93
C THR A 39 -18.31 4.31 4.59
N PRO A 40 -17.01 4.26 4.28
CA PRO A 40 -16.34 2.99 4.07
C PRO A 40 -16.65 2.13 5.29
N PRO A 41 -16.99 0.84 5.14
CA PRO A 41 -17.27 -0.02 6.27
C PRO A 41 -16.08 0.11 7.24
N ALA A 42 -16.40 0.34 8.51
CA ALA A 42 -15.40 0.37 9.56
C ALA A 42 -14.53 -0.88 9.41
N PRO A 43 -13.21 -0.77 9.46
CA PRO A 43 -12.33 -1.91 9.30
C PRO A 43 -12.75 -2.98 10.28
N MET A 44 -13.19 -4.13 9.78
CA MET A 44 -13.45 -5.27 10.65
C MET A 44 -12.11 -5.66 11.25
N GLY A 45 -12.01 -5.49 12.59
CA GLY A 45 -10.80 -5.70 13.34
C GLY A 45 -10.25 -7.11 13.15
N HIS A 46 -9.23 -7.17 12.35
CA HIS A 46 -8.16 -8.11 12.59
C HIS A 46 -7.30 -7.44 13.67
N ASP A 47 -6.78 -8.20 14.65
CA ASP A 47 -5.93 -7.72 15.75
C ASP A 47 -4.88 -6.72 15.22
N GLY A 48 -5.20 -5.42 15.23
CA GLY A 48 -4.80 -4.49 14.19
C GLY A 48 -3.80 -3.44 14.62
N GLU A 49 -3.06 -3.65 15.72
CA GLU A 49 -1.97 -2.75 16.06
C GLU A 49 -0.63 -3.46 15.89
N TYR A 50 0.24 -2.85 15.10
CA TYR A 50 1.62 -3.24 14.97
C TYR A 50 2.50 -2.20 15.65
N SER A 51 3.56 -2.64 16.30
CA SER A 51 4.53 -1.76 16.94
C SER A 51 5.95 -2.22 16.62
N GLY A 52 6.79 -1.27 16.28
CA GLY A 52 8.19 -1.51 16.00
C GLY A 52 9.03 -0.25 16.13
N LYS A 53 10.34 -0.42 16.06
CA LYS A 53 11.30 0.67 16.12
C LYS A 53 11.88 0.96 14.74
N GLN A 54 12.44 2.15 14.55
CA GLN A 54 13.23 2.50 13.38
C GLN A 54 14.26 1.39 13.05
N GLY A 55 14.36 1.00 11.78
CA GLY A 55 15.25 -0.05 11.30
C GLY A 55 14.76 -1.49 11.50
N GLN A 56 13.56 -1.70 12.00
CA GLN A 56 12.96 -3.04 12.17
C GLN A 56 12.08 -3.44 11.00
N VAL A 57 11.84 -4.74 10.89
CA VAL A 57 10.87 -5.32 9.97
C VAL A 57 9.74 -5.98 10.78
N LEU A 58 8.51 -5.60 10.48
CA LEU A 58 7.30 -6.18 11.05
C LEU A 58 6.70 -7.20 10.08
N VAL A 59 6.20 -8.30 10.62
CA VAL A 59 5.43 -9.29 9.85
C VAL A 59 3.96 -8.97 9.99
N VAL A 60 3.37 -8.45 8.93
CA VAL A 60 1.95 -8.14 8.86
C VAL A 60 1.21 -9.35 8.32
N LYS A 61 0.11 -9.74 8.96
CA LYS A 61 -0.69 -10.90 8.57
C LYS A 61 -2.11 -10.47 8.19
N VAL A 62 -2.57 -10.95 7.03
CA VAL A 62 -3.95 -10.83 6.57
C VAL A 62 -4.53 -12.24 6.51
N LYS A 63 -5.55 -12.51 7.35
CA LYS A 63 -6.19 -13.82 7.49
C LYS A 63 -7.52 -13.88 6.74
N GLY A 64 -7.93 -15.08 6.33
CA GLY A 64 -9.28 -15.33 5.82
C GLY A 64 -9.56 -14.83 4.39
N GLU A 65 -8.54 -14.43 3.65
CA GLU A 65 -8.67 -13.93 2.28
C GLU A 65 -8.26 -15.01 1.25
N GLU A 66 -8.84 -16.19 1.37
CA GLU A 66 -8.45 -17.38 0.58
C GLU A 66 -8.65 -17.19 -0.93
N GLN A 67 -9.67 -16.43 -1.32
CA GLN A 67 -10.02 -16.15 -2.71
C GLN A 67 -9.33 -14.90 -3.27
N ALA A 68 -8.48 -14.23 -2.48
CA ALA A 68 -7.79 -13.06 -2.96
C ALA A 68 -6.83 -13.41 -4.11
N THR A 69 -6.90 -12.63 -5.17
CA THR A 69 -6.01 -12.73 -6.34
C THR A 69 -4.75 -11.89 -6.17
N GLU A 70 -4.87 -10.79 -5.41
CA GLU A 70 -3.75 -9.90 -5.09
C GLU A 70 -3.97 -9.26 -3.71
N VAL A 71 -2.89 -9.14 -2.94
CA VAL A 71 -2.87 -8.36 -1.69
C VAL A 71 -1.66 -7.44 -1.72
N LYS A 72 -1.88 -6.16 -1.48
CA LYS A 72 -0.86 -5.12 -1.56
C LYS A 72 -1.04 -4.11 -0.44
N GLY A 73 0.02 -3.82 0.29
CA GLY A 73 0.03 -2.79 1.32
C GLY A 73 0.63 -1.47 0.84
N THR A 74 0.22 -0.38 1.49
CA THR A 74 0.85 0.93 1.37
C THR A 74 1.13 1.47 2.76
N PHE A 75 2.40 1.78 3.04
CA PHE A 75 2.84 2.35 4.30
C PHE A 75 3.73 3.55 4.02
N LEU A 76 3.35 4.69 4.55
CA LEU A 76 3.98 5.98 4.17
C LEU A 76 4.11 6.16 2.66
N SER A 77 4.40 6.25 1.79
CA SER A 77 4.50 6.23 0.32
C SER A 77 5.10 4.94 -0.28
N ARG A 78 5.39 3.93 0.56
CA ARG A 78 6.04 2.69 0.12
C ARG A 78 5.03 1.58 -0.12
N THR A 79 5.24 0.83 -1.19
CA THR A 79 4.47 -0.38 -1.48
C THR A 79 5.04 -1.56 -0.70
N ILE A 80 4.18 -2.27 0.02
CA ILE A 80 4.52 -3.47 0.76
C ILE A 80 3.94 -4.68 0.01
N PRO A 81 4.78 -5.55 -0.57
CA PRO A 81 4.31 -6.76 -1.20
C PRO A 81 3.84 -7.77 -0.15
N PHE A 82 2.74 -8.47 -0.47
CA PHE A 82 2.23 -9.55 0.34
C PHE A 82 2.37 -10.87 -0.41
N PHE A 83 2.73 -11.93 0.34
CA PHE A 83 2.94 -13.27 -0.16
C PHE A 83 1.90 -14.20 0.44
N ARG A 84 1.34 -15.10 -0.36
CA ARG A 84 0.43 -16.12 0.14
C ARG A 84 1.19 -17.09 1.05
N GLU A 85 0.62 -17.35 2.22
CA GLU A 85 1.18 -18.29 3.19
C GLU A 85 0.19 -19.42 3.44
N PHE A 86 0.67 -20.64 3.36
CA PHE A 86 -0.06 -21.84 3.73
C PHE A 86 0.56 -22.44 4.98
N ARG A 87 -0.27 -22.67 6.00
CA ARG A 87 0.11 -23.43 7.19
C ARG A 87 -0.84 -24.60 7.34
N PRO A 88 -0.36 -25.83 7.57
CA PRO A 88 -1.22 -26.97 7.85
C PRO A 88 -2.15 -26.69 9.03
N GLY A 89 -3.46 -26.85 8.83
CA GLY A 89 -4.47 -26.63 9.88
C GLY A 89 -4.89 -25.17 10.11
N GLU A 90 -4.33 -24.20 9.37
CA GLU A 90 -4.76 -22.80 9.40
C GLU A 90 -5.40 -22.39 8.06
N PRO A 91 -6.39 -21.48 8.07
CA PRO A 91 -6.89 -20.88 6.83
C PRO A 91 -5.76 -20.23 6.04
N ALA A 92 -5.81 -20.29 4.74
CA ALA A 92 -4.87 -19.61 3.88
C ALA A 92 -4.90 -18.11 4.18
N GLY A 93 -3.72 -17.48 4.19
CA GLY A 93 -3.57 -16.07 4.48
C GLY A 93 -2.44 -15.45 3.68
N TYR A 94 -2.19 -14.19 3.95
CA TYR A 94 -1.10 -13.43 3.34
C TYR A 94 -0.20 -12.84 4.41
N ILE A 95 1.09 -12.79 4.14
CA ILE A 95 2.08 -12.10 4.96
C ILE A 95 2.76 -11.00 4.15
N GLY A 96 2.92 -9.83 4.75
CA GLY A 96 3.73 -8.73 4.26
C GLY A 96 4.90 -8.46 5.19
N LEU A 97 6.03 -8.07 4.64
CA LEU A 97 7.19 -7.62 5.41
C LEU A 97 7.25 -6.09 5.35
N LEU A 98 6.82 -5.44 6.43
CA LEU A 98 6.83 -3.99 6.54
C LEU A 98 8.14 -3.55 7.18
N GLY A 99 9.02 -2.95 6.37
CA GLY A 99 10.24 -2.32 6.85
C GLY A 99 9.96 -0.92 7.40
N ILE A 100 10.39 -0.66 8.63
CA ILE A 100 10.43 0.68 9.21
C ILE A 100 11.81 1.25 8.91
N ASP A 101 11.87 2.33 8.13
CA ASP A 101 13.14 2.97 7.81
C ASP A 101 13.77 3.63 9.04
N MET A 102 15.09 3.73 9.04
CA MET A 102 15.83 4.44 10.10
C MET A 102 15.46 5.93 10.15
N GLN A 103 14.99 6.49 9.04
CA GLN A 103 14.60 7.89 8.89
C GLN A 103 13.09 8.11 9.05
N ASP A 104 12.28 7.07 9.20
CA ASP A 104 10.85 7.23 9.47
C ASP A 104 10.69 7.92 10.84
N GLU A 105 10.01 9.05 10.88
CA GLU A 105 9.79 9.77 12.13
C GLU A 105 8.99 8.91 13.13
N PRO A 106 9.32 8.95 14.43
CA PRO A 106 8.52 8.28 15.45
C PRO A 106 7.08 8.82 15.46
N GLY A 107 6.10 7.91 15.56
CA GLY A 107 4.68 8.29 15.51
C GLY A 107 3.77 7.11 15.23
N THR A 108 2.49 7.38 15.09
CA THR A 108 1.49 6.38 14.68
C THR A 108 1.07 6.67 13.24
N TYR A 109 1.14 5.65 12.40
CA TYR A 109 0.87 5.73 10.97
C TYR A 109 -0.12 4.64 10.58
N GLU A 110 -0.84 4.90 9.49
CA GLU A 110 -1.71 3.91 8.88
C GLU A 110 -0.95 3.04 7.88
N LEU A 111 -1.11 1.73 7.98
CA LEU A 111 -0.84 0.78 6.92
C LEU A 111 -2.16 0.44 6.25
N SER A 112 -2.35 0.86 5.02
CA SER A 112 -3.49 0.50 4.19
C SER A 112 -3.17 -0.74 3.38
N VAL A 113 -4.06 -1.75 3.40
CA VAL A 113 -3.90 -2.99 2.65
C VAL A 113 -5.09 -3.20 1.73
N GLU A 114 -4.84 -3.21 0.44
CA GLU A 114 -5.82 -3.55 -0.60
C GLU A 114 -5.81 -5.06 -0.85
N VAL A 115 -7.00 -5.66 -0.76
CA VAL A 115 -7.24 -7.08 -1.06
C VAL A 115 -8.16 -7.16 -2.25
N LYS A 116 -7.71 -7.74 -3.36
CA LYS A 116 -8.50 -7.92 -4.59
C LYS A 116 -9.03 -9.34 -4.72
N GLN A 117 -10.31 -9.45 -5.06
CA GLN A 117 -11.00 -10.69 -5.41
C GLN A 117 -11.72 -10.50 -6.75
N GLY A 118 -11.11 -10.94 -7.85
CA GLY A 118 -11.62 -10.63 -9.19
C GLY A 118 -11.70 -9.13 -9.42
N GLU A 119 -12.90 -8.61 -9.69
CA GLU A 119 -13.15 -7.17 -9.90
C GLU A 119 -13.41 -6.38 -8.61
N GLN A 120 -13.59 -7.06 -7.47
CA GLN A 120 -13.85 -6.42 -6.19
C GLN A 120 -12.54 -6.13 -5.46
N ALA A 121 -12.46 -4.97 -4.82
CA ALA A 121 -11.36 -4.58 -3.96
C ALA A 121 -11.89 -4.21 -2.57
N LYS A 122 -11.23 -4.73 -1.53
CA LYS A 122 -11.51 -4.42 -0.12
C LYS A 122 -10.28 -3.74 0.47
N GLN A 123 -10.50 -2.71 1.26
CA GLN A 123 -9.44 -2.03 2.01
C GLN A 123 -9.46 -2.47 3.48
N LEU A 124 -8.28 -2.81 3.98
CA LEU A 124 -8.03 -3.05 5.40
C LEU A 124 -7.07 -1.96 5.89
N SER A 125 -7.26 -1.50 7.12
CA SER A 125 -6.41 -0.48 7.73
C SER A 125 -5.86 -0.99 9.05
N PHE A 126 -4.57 -0.76 9.29
CA PHE A 126 -3.87 -1.14 10.49
C PHE A 126 -3.08 0.04 11.03
N ASN A 127 -3.07 0.20 12.36
CA ASN A 127 -2.22 1.18 13.00
C ASN A 127 -0.82 0.61 13.21
N VAL A 128 0.20 1.39 12.83
CA VAL A 128 1.60 1.05 13.03
C VAL A 128 2.25 2.11 13.91
N GLN A 129 2.63 1.71 15.11
CA GLN A 129 3.37 2.59 16.01
C GLN A 129 4.87 2.45 15.76
N VAL A 130 5.50 3.52 15.32
CA VAL A 130 6.93 3.64 15.10
C VAL A 130 7.58 4.28 16.32
N ALA A 131 8.43 3.54 17.01
CA ALA A 131 9.22 4.05 18.13
C ALA A 131 10.62 4.46 17.66
N LYS A 132 11.20 5.42 18.36
CA LYS A 132 12.57 5.85 18.12
C LYS A 132 13.58 4.76 18.50
N GLU A 133 14.59 4.55 17.65
CA GLU A 133 15.74 3.71 17.96
C GLU A 133 16.99 4.58 18.11
N LYS A 134 17.89 4.15 18.98
CA LYS A 134 19.19 4.81 19.19
C LYS A 134 20.27 4.02 18.45
N PHE A 135 20.68 4.53 17.32
CA PHE A 135 21.74 3.92 16.53
C PHE A 135 23.13 4.29 17.06
N THR A 136 24.07 3.35 16.95
CA THR A 136 25.46 3.58 17.36
C THR A 136 26.15 4.53 16.40
N VAL A 137 26.96 5.44 16.92
CA VAL A 137 27.78 6.35 16.13
C VAL A 137 29.23 5.90 16.20
N GLU A 138 29.84 5.66 15.05
CA GLU A 138 31.24 5.27 14.91
C GLU A 138 32.04 6.42 14.30
N HIS A 139 33.13 6.81 14.95
CA HIS A 139 34.04 7.84 14.44
C HIS A 139 35.27 7.19 13.83
N LEU A 140 35.46 7.40 12.54
CA LEU A 140 36.57 6.81 11.78
C LEU A 140 37.51 7.92 11.28
N LYS A 141 38.81 7.70 11.45
CA LYS A 141 39.85 8.50 10.80
C LYS A 141 40.45 7.69 9.66
N LEU A 142 40.26 8.15 8.45
CA LEU A 142 40.69 7.48 7.23
C LEU A 142 41.57 8.42 6.39
N PRO A 143 42.49 7.89 5.58
CA PRO A 143 43.20 8.66 4.57
C PRO A 143 42.22 9.39 3.64
N LYS A 144 42.58 10.59 3.23
CA LYS A 144 41.65 11.44 2.45
C LYS A 144 41.24 10.81 1.13
N ASP A 145 42.18 10.13 0.45
CA ASP A 145 41.94 9.39 -0.80
C ASP A 145 40.97 8.20 -0.67
N LYS A 146 40.66 7.75 0.57
CA LYS A 146 39.67 6.71 0.86
C LYS A 146 38.28 7.26 1.19
N VAL A 147 38.18 8.56 1.43
CA VAL A 147 36.93 9.23 1.82
C VAL A 147 36.39 10.12 0.70
N ASP A 148 37.29 10.85 0.04
CA ASP A 148 36.96 11.74 -1.07
C ASP A 148 37.31 11.03 -2.40
N LEU A 149 36.28 10.65 -3.14
CA LEU A 149 36.44 9.97 -4.41
C LEU A 149 36.90 10.94 -5.50
N ASP A 150 37.84 10.49 -6.34
CA ASP A 150 38.18 11.18 -7.58
C ASP A 150 37.02 11.12 -8.60
N GLU A 151 37.14 11.84 -9.70
CA GLU A 151 36.10 11.92 -10.74
C GLU A 151 35.76 10.56 -11.33
N LYS A 152 36.77 9.74 -11.64
CA LYS A 152 36.61 8.39 -12.20
C LYS A 152 35.89 7.46 -11.22
N SER A 153 36.29 7.46 -9.96
CA SER A 153 35.68 6.66 -8.91
C SER A 153 34.25 7.11 -8.65
N THR A 154 33.97 8.42 -8.71
CA THR A 154 32.62 8.98 -8.58
C THR A 154 31.72 8.54 -9.75
N ALA A 155 32.22 8.57 -10.99
CA ALA A 155 31.47 8.10 -12.15
C ALA A 155 31.15 6.60 -12.05
N ARG A 156 32.11 5.78 -11.66
CA ARG A 156 31.93 4.36 -11.41
C ARG A 156 30.89 4.12 -10.31
N TRP A 157 31.00 4.79 -9.17
CA TRP A 157 30.04 4.67 -8.07
C TRP A 157 28.60 4.99 -8.52
N LYS A 158 28.40 6.07 -9.30
CA LYS A 158 27.08 6.42 -9.83
C LYS A 158 26.51 5.33 -10.72
N ALA A 159 27.32 4.73 -11.61
CA ALA A 159 26.88 3.63 -12.47
C ALA A 159 26.50 2.38 -11.65
N GLU A 160 27.33 2.00 -10.66
CA GLU A 160 27.06 0.87 -9.78
C GLU A 160 25.78 1.11 -8.94
N GLN A 161 25.55 2.33 -8.43
CA GLN A 161 24.32 2.68 -7.71
C GLN A 161 23.08 2.54 -8.60
N GLN A 162 23.18 2.81 -9.89
CA GLN A 162 22.08 2.62 -10.82
C GLN A 162 21.72 1.14 -10.97
N LEU A 163 22.72 0.27 -11.17
CA LEU A 163 22.51 -1.18 -11.26
C LEU A 163 21.87 -1.74 -9.99
N VAL A 164 22.33 -1.29 -8.83
CA VAL A 164 21.75 -1.71 -7.53
C VAL A 164 20.28 -1.27 -7.42
N ARG A 165 19.97 -0.04 -7.79
CA ARG A 165 18.56 0.44 -7.78
C ARG A 165 17.65 -0.37 -8.70
N GLU A 166 18.12 -0.68 -9.91
CA GLU A 166 17.38 -1.49 -10.88
C GLU A 166 17.12 -2.90 -10.33
N ALA A 167 18.15 -3.54 -9.79
CA ALA A 167 18.01 -4.87 -9.19
C ALA A 167 17.06 -4.90 -7.99
N LEU A 168 17.09 -3.86 -7.13
CA LEU A 168 16.21 -3.76 -5.97
C LEU A 168 14.77 -3.31 -6.30
N ALA A 169 14.54 -2.78 -7.50
CA ALA A 169 13.19 -2.42 -7.95
C ALA A 169 12.34 -3.64 -8.33
N GLU A 170 12.97 -4.77 -8.63
CA GLU A 170 12.26 -6.00 -8.94
C GLU A 170 11.65 -6.63 -7.69
N ASN A 171 10.32 -6.80 -7.71
CA ASN A 171 9.60 -7.47 -6.64
C ASN A 171 9.04 -8.80 -7.13
N SER A 172 9.51 -9.90 -6.55
CA SER A 172 8.91 -11.22 -6.77
C SER A 172 7.52 -11.30 -6.14
N ARG A 173 6.56 -11.89 -6.87
CA ARG A 173 5.23 -12.22 -6.31
C ARG A 173 5.27 -13.47 -5.43
N LEU A 174 6.37 -14.20 -5.42
CA LEU A 174 6.54 -15.43 -4.67
C LEU A 174 7.54 -15.22 -3.53
N LYS A 175 7.19 -15.75 -2.37
CA LYS A 175 8.12 -15.88 -1.26
C LYS A 175 9.07 -17.04 -1.59
N LEU A 176 10.31 -16.73 -1.92
CA LEU A 176 11.31 -17.72 -2.37
C LEU A 176 12.06 -18.43 -1.22
N TRP A 177 11.86 -17.99 0.01
CA TRP A 177 12.47 -18.62 1.20
C TRP A 177 11.42 -19.36 2.03
N ARG A 178 11.81 -20.48 2.66
CA ARG A 178 10.93 -21.33 3.46
C ARG A 178 11.32 -21.43 4.92
N SER A 179 12.57 -21.11 5.24
CA SER A 179 13.14 -21.19 6.58
C SER A 179 13.80 -19.88 6.99
N ASN A 180 14.38 -19.84 8.16
CA ASN A 180 15.19 -18.72 8.61
C ASN A 180 16.42 -18.54 7.71
N PHE A 181 16.90 -17.29 7.61
CA PHE A 181 18.17 -17.01 6.96
C PHE A 181 19.33 -17.63 7.76
N VAL A 182 20.30 -18.16 7.05
CA VAL A 182 21.51 -18.69 7.65
C VAL A 182 22.60 -17.61 7.68
N GLU A 183 23.46 -17.69 8.66
CA GLU A 183 24.61 -16.79 8.75
C GLU A 183 25.57 -17.08 7.58
N PRO A 184 25.90 -16.09 6.73
CA PRO A 184 26.65 -16.33 5.49
C PRO A 184 28.10 -16.75 5.76
N VAL A 185 28.66 -16.36 6.89
CA VAL A 185 30.02 -16.70 7.31
C VAL A 185 30.09 -16.67 8.83
N SER A 186 30.79 -17.63 9.42
CA SER A 186 31.09 -17.62 10.85
C SER A 186 32.24 -16.65 11.14
N GLY A 187 32.16 -15.95 12.28
CA GLY A 187 33.23 -15.05 12.70
C GLY A 187 32.73 -13.88 13.56
N LYS A 188 33.65 -12.97 13.85
CA LYS A 188 33.33 -11.76 14.62
C LYS A 188 32.54 -10.77 13.74
N ARG A 189 31.40 -10.32 14.21
CA ARG A 189 30.67 -9.23 13.59
C ARG A 189 31.43 -7.91 13.75
N THR A 190 31.79 -7.29 12.65
CA THR A 190 32.57 -6.04 12.62
C THR A 190 31.72 -4.79 12.43
N GLY A 191 30.43 -4.95 12.14
CA GLY A 191 29.48 -3.85 12.01
C GLY A 191 28.11 -4.24 12.53
N ILE A 192 27.37 -3.26 13.04
CA ILE A 192 26.01 -3.40 13.53
C ILE A 192 25.10 -2.66 12.55
N PHE A 193 23.92 -3.23 12.24
CA PHE A 193 22.93 -2.57 11.42
C PHE A 193 22.57 -1.19 12.00
N GLY A 194 22.52 -0.17 11.14
CA GLY A 194 22.14 1.18 11.52
C GLY A 194 23.25 2.02 12.14
N SER A 195 24.51 1.52 12.24
CA SER A 195 25.61 2.36 12.72
C SER A 195 25.83 3.54 11.80
N VAL A 196 25.74 4.75 12.37
CA VAL A 196 26.08 6.01 11.70
C VAL A 196 27.60 6.19 11.71
N ARG A 197 28.23 6.34 10.54
CA ARG A 197 29.67 6.52 10.44
C ARG A 197 30.02 7.97 10.19
N ILE A 198 30.82 8.51 11.09
CA ILE A 198 31.43 9.85 10.95
C ILE A 198 32.87 9.66 10.49
N MET A 199 33.13 9.92 9.21
CA MET A 199 34.48 9.80 8.61
C MET A 199 35.13 11.15 8.54
N ASN A 200 36.26 11.33 9.20
CA ASN A 200 37.03 12.59 9.25
C ASN A 200 36.15 13.80 9.69
N GLY A 201 35.21 13.55 10.63
CA GLY A 201 34.31 14.60 11.14
C GLY A 201 33.05 14.86 10.28
N GLN A 202 32.84 14.12 9.18
CA GLN A 202 31.67 14.24 8.33
C GLN A 202 30.83 12.95 8.40
N ALA A 203 29.51 13.11 8.60
CA ALA A 203 28.60 11.99 8.51
C ALA A 203 28.58 11.47 7.05
N ARG A 204 28.82 10.18 6.89
CA ARG A 204 28.78 9.47 5.61
C ARG A 204 27.90 8.22 5.78
N ASN A 205 26.86 8.15 5.02
CA ASN A 205 25.95 6.98 4.96
C ASN A 205 26.26 6.16 3.73
#